data_cac5c11d5e5062fd16c54f23332313d7
#
_entry.id   cac5c11d5e5062fd16c54f23332313d7
#
_cell.length_a   1.000
_cell.length_b   1.000
_cell.length_c   1.000
_cell.angle_alpha   90.00
_cell.angle_beta   90.00
_cell.angle_gamma   90.00
#
_symmetry.space_group_name_H-M   'P 1'
#
loop_
_entity.id
_entity.type
_entity.pdbx_description
1 polymer ?
#
loop_
_entity_poly.entity_id
_entity_poly.type
_entity_poly.pdbx_seq_one_letter_code
_entity_poly.pdbx_strand_id
1 'polypeptide(L)'
;MNAAASLLYARGDSLMLRLRMLRACHPIIPVSVTHSNLKESALLVRHITLLEALEVSHGVLDLACGSGRNGRYLLSRGLPVVFADIDGEKLASLSAVDVPDTTMITLWEVDFEQKTSNPLAGKTFDAILVFNYLHRALIDRIKQAVRPGGLVFYETFTEQQRRFGRPSNPDYLLKPDELKAWFETWQIIYCEERERANPPSHVASLVARKP
;
A
#
# COMPACT_ATOMS: atom_id res chain seq x y z
N MET A 1 -0.61 -57.75 33.67
CA MET A 1 -1.84 -57.74 34.50
C MET A 1 -2.25 -56.28 34.66
N ASN A 2 -3.15 -55.84 33.85
CA ASN A 2 -4.55 -55.43 34.14
C ASN A 2 -4.64 -54.44 35.33
N ALA A 3 -5.22 -53.32 35.26
CA ALA A 3 -6.53 -52.86 34.75
C ALA A 3 -6.55 -51.35 34.73
N ALA A 4 -7.07 -50.72 33.70
CA ALA A 4 -8.48 -50.29 33.53
C ALA A 4 -8.87 -48.98 34.26
N ALA A 5 -9.07 -48.00 33.44
CA ALA A 5 -10.19 -47.06 33.29
C ALA A 5 -10.93 -46.54 34.51
N SER A 6 -11.08 -45.24 34.59
CA SER A 6 -12.43 -44.65 34.73
C SER A 6 -12.48 -43.16 34.42
N LEU A 7 -13.39 -42.79 33.54
CA LEU A 7 -13.89 -41.46 33.28
C LEU A 7 -14.51 -40.83 34.55
N LEU A 8 -14.30 -39.51 34.72
CA LEU A 8 -15.31 -38.67 35.33
C LEU A 8 -15.31 -37.26 34.69
N TYR A 9 -16.42 -36.96 34.09
CA TYR A 9 -16.89 -35.71 33.49
C TYR A 9 -17.32 -34.77 34.61
N ALA A 10 -16.80 -33.58 34.68
CA ALA A 10 -17.41 -32.51 35.45
C ALA A 10 -17.30 -31.18 34.69
N ARG A 11 -18.47 -30.62 34.52
CA ARG A 11 -18.80 -29.35 33.84
C ARG A 11 -18.28 -28.14 34.61
N GLY A 12 -18.04 -27.06 33.85
CA GLY A 12 -18.37 -25.67 34.21
C GLY A 12 -17.21 -24.84 34.69
N ASP A 13 -16.79 -23.89 33.98
CA ASP A 13 -17.02 -22.47 34.08
C ASP A 13 -16.00 -21.67 33.29
N SER A 14 -16.60 -20.83 32.49
CA SER A 14 -15.98 -19.79 31.69
C SER A 14 -15.17 -18.83 32.54
N LEU A 15 -13.87 -18.71 32.30
CA LEU A 15 -13.12 -17.53 32.69
C LEU A 15 -12.25 -17.11 31.49
N MET A 16 -12.82 -16.20 30.71
CA MET A 16 -12.12 -15.50 29.61
C MET A 16 -10.98 -14.68 30.20
N LEU A 17 -9.80 -15.27 30.29
CA LEU A 17 -8.58 -14.53 30.57
C LEU A 17 -8.12 -13.88 29.25
N ARG A 18 -8.46 -12.61 29.10
CA ARG A 18 -7.88 -11.76 28.04
C ARG A 18 -6.39 -11.61 28.32
N LEU A 19 -5.57 -12.46 27.69
CA LEU A 19 -4.14 -12.22 27.61
C LEU A 19 -3.93 -11.01 26.69
N ARG A 20 -3.72 -9.83 27.29
CA ARG A 20 -3.06 -8.72 26.62
C ARG A 20 -1.62 -9.15 26.35
N MET A 21 -1.33 -9.64 25.15
CA MET A 21 0.04 -9.75 24.68
C MET A 21 0.63 -8.36 24.61
N LEU A 22 1.50 -8.06 25.53
CA LEU A 22 2.47 -6.97 25.44
C LEU A 22 3.24 -7.20 24.13
N ARG A 23 3.11 -6.25 23.21
CA ARG A 23 3.99 -6.20 22.02
C ARG A 23 5.42 -6.08 22.53
N ALA A 24 6.15 -7.16 22.52
CA ALA A 24 7.59 -7.14 22.74
C ALA A 24 8.20 -6.27 21.62
N CYS A 25 8.88 -5.18 22.01
CA CYS A 25 9.75 -4.46 21.12
C CYS A 25 10.85 -5.43 20.65
N HIS A 26 10.70 -5.95 19.43
CA HIS A 26 11.80 -6.64 18.78
C HIS A 26 12.81 -5.60 18.32
N PRO A 27 14.10 -5.81 18.56
CA PRO A 27 15.13 -4.93 18.04
C PRO A 27 15.05 -4.94 16.52
N ILE A 28 14.98 -3.73 15.94
CA ILE A 28 15.05 -3.53 14.49
C ILE A 28 16.44 -3.96 14.05
N ILE A 29 16.56 -5.16 13.47
CA ILE A 29 17.79 -5.59 12.81
C ILE A 29 17.84 -4.82 11.49
N PRO A 30 18.91 -4.05 11.22
CA PRO A 30 19.03 -3.35 9.95
C PRO A 30 19.21 -4.40 8.83
N VAL A 31 18.19 -4.58 8.02
CA VAL A 31 18.27 -5.42 6.82
C VAL A 31 19.17 -4.70 5.83
N SER A 32 20.30 -5.30 5.53
CA SER A 32 21.23 -4.86 4.48
C SER A 32 20.57 -5.14 3.11
N VAL A 33 19.84 -4.16 2.59
CA VAL A 33 19.22 -4.26 1.27
C VAL A 33 20.18 -3.70 0.22
N THR A 34 20.94 -4.57 -0.41
CA THR A 34 21.64 -4.27 -1.65
C THR A 34 20.67 -4.48 -2.81
N HIS A 35 19.80 -3.51 -3.14
CA HIS A 35 19.13 -3.50 -4.45
C HIS A 35 18.48 -2.15 -4.71
N SER A 36 18.85 -1.58 -5.85
CA SER A 36 18.37 -0.36 -6.52
C SER A 36 18.29 0.92 -5.67
N ASN A 37 19.03 1.95 -6.10
CA ASN A 37 19.16 3.31 -5.52
C ASN A 37 17.85 4.15 -5.54
N LEU A 38 16.69 3.55 -5.69
CA LEU A 38 15.41 4.26 -5.68
C LEU A 38 14.89 4.29 -4.24
N LYS A 39 15.01 5.46 -3.61
CA LYS A 39 14.41 5.71 -2.30
C LYS A 39 12.88 5.65 -2.39
N GLU A 40 12.26 5.24 -1.29
CA GLU A 40 10.82 5.37 -1.06
C GLU A 40 10.31 6.80 -1.26
N SER A 41 9.02 6.97 -1.52
CA SER A 41 8.45 8.30 -1.69
C SER A 41 8.51 9.12 -0.40
N ALA A 42 8.94 10.38 -0.51
CA ALA A 42 8.92 11.32 0.61
C ALA A 42 7.51 11.55 1.16
N LEU A 43 6.47 11.49 0.31
CA LEU A 43 5.08 11.53 0.73
C LEU A 43 4.75 10.38 1.68
N LEU A 44 5.16 9.17 1.33
CA LEU A 44 4.92 7.98 2.14
C LEU A 44 5.65 8.07 3.48
N VAL A 45 6.94 8.42 3.47
CA VAL A 45 7.75 8.58 4.68
C VAL A 45 7.16 9.62 5.63
N ARG A 46 6.75 10.78 5.08
CA ARG A 46 6.18 11.89 5.85
C ARG A 46 4.90 11.51 6.60
N HIS A 47 4.10 10.62 6.01
CA HIS A 47 2.78 10.27 6.52
C HIS A 47 2.66 8.81 6.97
N ILE A 48 3.79 8.12 7.18
CA ILE A 48 3.81 6.68 7.54
C ILE A 48 3.02 6.36 8.80
N THR A 49 3.01 7.26 9.78
CA THR A 49 2.28 7.08 11.04
C THR A 49 0.77 6.91 10.86
N LEU A 50 0.21 7.42 9.75
CA LEU A 50 -1.19 7.21 9.41
C LEU A 50 -1.48 5.74 9.06
N LEU A 51 -0.55 5.06 8.38
CA LEU A 51 -0.65 3.64 8.06
C LEU A 51 -0.37 2.77 9.28
N GLU A 52 0.63 3.12 10.09
CA GLU A 52 0.97 2.42 11.31
C GLU A 52 -0.15 2.46 12.37
N ALA A 53 -0.99 3.51 12.32
CA ALA A 53 -2.16 3.65 13.20
C ALA A 53 -3.40 2.90 12.69
N LEU A 54 -3.38 2.34 11.47
CA LEU A 54 -4.48 1.52 10.98
C LEU A 54 -4.44 0.12 11.61
N GLU A 55 -5.61 -0.41 11.93
CA GLU A 55 -5.79 -1.84 12.13
C GLU A 55 -5.79 -2.50 10.75
N VAL A 56 -4.62 -3.01 10.32
CA VAL A 56 -4.44 -3.60 8.99
C VAL A 56 -4.97 -5.03 9.01
N SER A 57 -6.02 -5.30 8.24
CA SER A 57 -6.67 -6.62 8.10
C SER A 57 -6.76 -7.11 6.66
N HIS A 58 -6.72 -6.19 5.69
CA HIS A 58 -6.81 -6.48 4.25
C HIS A 58 -5.50 -6.17 3.51
N GLY A 59 -4.49 -5.67 4.22
CA GLY A 59 -3.20 -5.29 3.65
C GLY A 59 -3.22 -3.94 2.92
N VAL A 60 -2.02 -3.52 2.52
CA VAL A 60 -1.79 -2.30 1.74
C VAL A 60 -1.47 -2.69 0.30
N LEU A 61 -2.22 -2.17 -0.66
CA LEU A 61 -1.95 -2.37 -2.09
C LEU A 61 -0.91 -1.33 -2.56
N ASP A 62 0.24 -1.80 -3.06
CA ASP A 62 1.18 -0.99 -3.85
C ASP A 62 0.84 -1.19 -5.33
N LEU A 63 0.02 -0.29 -5.88
CA LEU A 63 -0.59 -0.38 -7.21
C LEU A 63 0.38 0.14 -8.27
N ALA A 64 0.62 -0.65 -9.33
CA ALA A 64 1.65 -0.40 -10.35
C ALA A 64 3.01 -0.18 -9.67
N CYS A 65 3.40 -1.12 -8.81
CA CYS A 65 4.49 -0.98 -7.85
C CYS A 65 5.88 -0.89 -8.48
N GLY A 66 6.05 -1.31 -9.73
CA GLY A 66 7.33 -1.37 -10.42
C GLY A 66 8.34 -2.22 -9.64
N SER A 67 9.46 -1.63 -9.23
CA SER A 67 10.47 -2.30 -8.39
C SER A 67 10.08 -2.45 -6.91
N GLY A 68 8.88 -2.03 -6.53
CA GLY A 68 8.33 -2.20 -5.17
C GLY A 68 8.99 -1.35 -4.09
N ARG A 69 9.63 -0.22 -4.44
CA ARG A 69 10.36 0.64 -3.48
C ARG A 69 9.52 1.07 -2.28
N ASN A 70 8.24 1.42 -2.53
CA ASN A 70 7.33 1.88 -1.49
C ASN A 70 6.80 0.71 -0.64
N GLY A 71 6.40 -0.38 -1.27
CA GLY A 71 5.97 -1.58 -0.56
C GLY A 71 7.08 -2.20 0.29
N ARG A 72 8.33 -2.23 -0.19
CA ARG A 72 9.51 -2.65 0.61
C ARG A 72 9.69 -1.80 1.86
N TYR A 73 9.49 -0.49 1.75
CA TYR A 73 9.50 0.39 2.92
C TYR A 73 8.40 0.03 3.91
N LEU A 74 7.18 -0.25 3.43
CA LEU A 74 6.08 -0.69 4.31
C LEU A 74 6.38 -2.01 5.00
N LEU A 75 6.96 -2.99 4.28
CA LEU A 75 7.39 -4.26 4.88
C LEU A 75 8.39 -4.04 6.01
N SER A 76 9.37 -3.14 5.83
CA SER A 76 10.33 -2.79 6.88
C SER A 76 9.68 -2.14 8.11
N ARG A 77 8.45 -1.64 7.96
CA ARG A 77 7.62 -1.08 9.04
C ARG A 77 6.64 -2.10 9.63
N GLY A 78 6.70 -3.36 9.20
CA GLY A 78 5.84 -4.42 9.68
C GLY A 78 4.41 -4.37 9.13
N LEU A 79 4.21 -3.77 7.96
CA LEU A 79 2.91 -3.67 7.31
C LEU A 79 2.80 -4.68 6.15
N PRO A 80 1.72 -5.49 6.07
CA PRO A 80 1.53 -6.43 4.98
C PRO A 80 1.22 -5.71 3.67
N VAL A 81 1.85 -6.16 2.57
CA VAL A 81 1.80 -5.51 1.27
C VAL A 81 1.38 -6.48 0.17
N VAL A 82 0.45 -6.03 -0.65
CA VAL A 82 0.12 -6.62 -1.95
C VAL A 82 0.83 -5.80 -3.01
N PHE A 83 1.88 -6.34 -3.62
CA PHE A 83 2.57 -5.75 -4.75
C PHE A 83 1.83 -6.12 -6.03
N ALA A 84 1.38 -5.13 -6.78
CA ALA A 84 0.64 -5.36 -8.01
C ALA A 84 1.27 -4.59 -9.17
N ASP A 85 1.62 -5.29 -10.24
CA ASP A 85 2.18 -4.73 -11.46
C ASP A 85 1.89 -5.65 -12.65
N ILE A 86 2.00 -5.11 -13.87
CA ILE A 86 1.91 -5.90 -15.10
C ILE A 86 3.21 -6.67 -15.38
N ASP A 87 4.32 -6.24 -14.81
CA ASP A 87 5.65 -6.79 -15.03
C ASP A 87 5.94 -7.91 -14.03
N GLY A 88 5.65 -9.14 -14.46
CA GLY A 88 5.86 -10.35 -13.65
C GLY A 88 7.34 -10.58 -13.26
N GLU A 89 8.31 -10.13 -14.06
CA GLU A 89 9.74 -10.28 -13.74
C GLU A 89 10.12 -9.37 -12.56
N LYS A 90 9.63 -8.11 -12.58
CA LYS A 90 9.81 -7.22 -11.44
C LYS A 90 9.16 -7.77 -10.17
N LEU A 91 7.94 -8.29 -10.28
CA LEU A 91 7.26 -8.93 -9.15
C LEU A 91 8.04 -10.13 -8.62
N ALA A 92 8.55 -11.00 -9.50
CA ALA A 92 9.35 -12.15 -9.08
C ALA A 92 10.61 -11.72 -8.30
N SER A 93 11.22 -10.59 -8.64
CA SER A 93 12.36 -10.03 -7.89
C SER A 93 12.02 -9.60 -6.47
N LEU A 94 10.74 -9.38 -6.17
CA LEU A 94 10.26 -9.00 -4.85
C LEU A 94 10.12 -10.20 -3.91
N SER A 95 10.01 -11.41 -4.43
CA SER A 95 9.96 -12.64 -3.62
C SER A 95 11.26 -12.91 -2.84
N ALA A 96 12.39 -12.33 -3.29
CA ALA A 96 13.69 -12.44 -2.64
C ALA A 96 13.92 -11.40 -1.52
N VAL A 97 12.90 -10.63 -1.15
CA VAL A 97 13.00 -9.69 -0.02
C VAL A 97 13.09 -10.49 1.27
N ASP A 98 14.18 -10.26 1.99
CA ASP A 98 14.39 -10.88 3.30
C ASP A 98 13.46 -10.23 4.32
N VAL A 99 12.31 -10.86 4.56
CA VAL A 99 11.35 -10.46 5.60
C VAL A 99 11.16 -11.63 6.56
N PRO A 100 11.04 -11.36 7.87
CA PRO A 100 10.87 -12.40 8.88
C PRO A 100 9.61 -13.25 8.68
N ASP A 101 8.57 -12.66 8.07
CA ASP A 101 7.28 -13.32 7.83
C ASP A 101 6.86 -13.14 6.36
N THR A 102 6.97 -14.20 5.58
CA THR A 102 6.58 -14.21 4.17
C THR A 102 5.07 -14.06 3.94
N THR A 103 4.24 -14.27 4.97
CA THR A 103 2.78 -14.01 4.88
C THR A 103 2.44 -12.54 4.71
N MET A 104 3.41 -11.65 4.95
CA MET A 104 3.26 -10.21 4.74
C MET A 104 3.38 -9.78 3.29
N ILE A 105 3.76 -10.68 2.38
CA ILE A 105 3.97 -10.36 0.96
C ILE A 105 2.94 -11.12 0.13
N THR A 106 2.22 -10.39 -0.71
CA THR A 106 1.42 -10.96 -1.80
C THR A 106 1.89 -10.35 -3.11
N LEU A 107 2.17 -11.19 -4.10
CA LEU A 107 2.51 -10.76 -5.46
C LEU A 107 1.30 -10.96 -6.36
N TRP A 108 0.94 -9.93 -7.11
CA TRP A 108 -0.22 -9.95 -7.99
C TRP A 108 0.14 -9.38 -9.35
N GLU A 109 0.38 -10.29 -10.32
CA GLU A 109 0.56 -9.89 -11.72
C GLU A 109 -0.78 -9.51 -12.31
N VAL A 110 -0.93 -8.27 -12.75
CA VAL A 110 -2.20 -7.71 -13.20
C VAL A 110 -1.99 -6.49 -14.12
N ASP A 111 -2.79 -6.46 -15.19
CA ASP A 111 -2.93 -5.28 -16.03
C ASP A 111 -4.13 -4.43 -15.56
N PHE A 112 -3.86 -3.26 -14.98
CA PHE A 112 -4.88 -2.33 -14.53
C PHE A 112 -5.53 -1.51 -15.66
N GLU A 113 -4.99 -1.57 -16.88
CA GLU A 113 -5.50 -0.85 -18.05
C GLU A 113 -6.41 -1.71 -18.94
N GLN A 114 -6.69 -2.92 -18.54
CA GLN A 114 -7.62 -3.80 -19.24
C GLN A 114 -9.01 -3.17 -19.38
N LYS A 115 -9.49 -3.06 -20.62
CA LYS A 115 -10.78 -2.42 -20.92
C LYS A 115 -11.99 -3.30 -20.55
N THR A 116 -11.81 -4.61 -20.54
CA THR A 116 -12.90 -5.60 -20.42
C THR A 116 -13.17 -6.08 -19.01
N SER A 117 -12.27 -5.79 -18.05
CA SER A 117 -12.41 -6.27 -16.67
C SER A 117 -12.10 -5.16 -15.65
N ASN A 118 -12.66 -5.33 -14.44
CA ASN A 118 -12.27 -4.52 -13.29
C ASN A 118 -11.42 -5.40 -12.37
N PRO A 119 -10.07 -5.30 -12.40
CA PRO A 119 -9.22 -6.14 -11.58
C PRO A 119 -9.38 -5.90 -10.08
N LEU A 120 -9.89 -4.75 -9.67
CA LEU A 120 -10.18 -4.42 -8.27
C LEU A 120 -11.57 -4.86 -7.81
N ALA A 121 -12.41 -5.44 -8.69
CA ALA A 121 -13.75 -5.87 -8.32
C ALA A 121 -13.72 -6.91 -7.19
N GLY A 122 -14.50 -6.67 -6.13
CA GLY A 122 -14.60 -7.56 -4.96
C GLY A 122 -13.36 -7.57 -4.07
N LYS A 123 -12.35 -6.74 -4.35
CA LYS A 123 -11.17 -6.57 -3.50
C LYS A 123 -11.34 -5.41 -2.53
N THR A 124 -10.77 -5.56 -1.35
CA THR A 124 -10.77 -4.53 -0.30
C THR A 124 -9.37 -4.41 0.29
N PHE A 125 -8.93 -3.17 0.54
CA PHE A 125 -7.62 -2.87 1.10
C PHE A 125 -7.75 -1.83 2.21
N ASP A 126 -6.85 -1.89 3.20
CA ASP A 126 -6.76 -0.89 4.26
C ASP A 126 -6.19 0.42 3.75
N ALA A 127 -5.28 0.33 2.77
CA ALA A 127 -4.78 1.48 2.04
C ALA A 127 -4.36 1.09 0.62
N ILE A 128 -4.36 2.07 -0.29
CA ILE A 128 -3.84 1.92 -1.65
C ILE A 128 -2.81 3.01 -1.90
N LEU A 129 -1.63 2.59 -2.36
CA LEU A 129 -0.55 3.45 -2.81
C LEU A 129 -0.55 3.52 -4.33
N VAL A 130 -0.45 4.73 -4.88
CA VAL A 130 -0.33 4.97 -6.32
C VAL A 130 0.78 5.99 -6.54
N PHE A 131 1.91 5.57 -7.12
CA PHE A 131 3.06 6.43 -7.34
C PHE A 131 3.54 6.39 -8.79
N ASN A 132 3.67 7.55 -9.41
CA ASN A 132 4.12 7.72 -10.80
C ASN A 132 3.27 6.94 -11.81
N TYR A 133 2.01 6.72 -11.51
CA TYR A 133 1.04 6.02 -12.35
C TYR A 133 -0.24 6.84 -12.46
N LEU A 134 -0.84 6.87 -13.65
CA LEU A 134 -2.08 7.56 -13.93
C LEU A 134 -2.92 6.79 -14.93
N HIS A 135 -4.04 6.26 -14.48
CA HIS A 135 -5.10 5.72 -15.32
C HIS A 135 -6.46 6.19 -14.81
N ARG A 136 -7.04 7.19 -15.49
CA ARG A 136 -8.26 7.89 -15.03
C ARG A 136 -9.44 6.96 -14.83
N ALA A 137 -9.61 5.97 -15.72
CA ALA A 137 -10.69 4.99 -15.61
C ALA A 137 -10.61 4.10 -14.35
N LEU A 138 -9.45 4.08 -13.66
CA LEU A 138 -9.26 3.28 -12.47
C LEU A 138 -9.65 4.00 -11.17
N ILE A 139 -9.80 5.34 -11.20
CA ILE A 139 -9.99 6.15 -10.00
C ILE A 139 -11.19 5.71 -9.16
N ASP A 140 -12.35 5.56 -9.77
CA ASP A 140 -13.55 5.11 -9.05
C ASP A 140 -13.40 3.69 -8.50
N ARG A 141 -12.66 2.83 -9.20
CA ARG A 141 -12.38 1.46 -8.76
C ARG A 141 -11.42 1.46 -7.56
N ILE A 142 -10.40 2.33 -7.55
CA ILE A 142 -9.52 2.56 -6.40
C ILE A 142 -10.34 3.03 -5.20
N LYS A 143 -11.22 4.03 -5.40
CA LYS A 143 -12.08 4.56 -4.34
C LYS A 143 -12.99 3.47 -3.74
N GLN A 144 -13.51 2.58 -4.57
CA GLN A 144 -14.35 1.45 -4.13
C GLN A 144 -13.54 0.42 -3.35
N ALA A 145 -12.32 0.11 -3.80
CA ALA A 145 -11.46 -0.92 -3.21
C ALA A 145 -10.80 -0.52 -1.87
N VAL A 146 -10.77 0.76 -1.52
CA VAL A 146 -10.37 1.19 -0.16
C VAL A 146 -11.55 0.99 0.77
N ARG A 147 -11.32 0.34 1.95
CA ARG A 147 -12.38 0.20 2.96
C ARG A 147 -12.78 1.54 3.58
N PRO A 148 -13.96 1.66 4.22
CA PRO A 148 -14.29 2.82 5.06
C PRO A 148 -13.21 3.04 6.14
N GLY A 149 -12.81 4.29 6.36
CA GLY A 149 -11.70 4.67 7.26
C GLY A 149 -10.29 4.35 6.71
N GLY A 150 -10.19 3.68 5.57
CA GLY A 150 -8.92 3.39 4.90
C GLY A 150 -8.30 4.61 4.21
N LEU A 151 -7.10 4.46 3.67
CA LEU A 151 -6.30 5.55 3.13
C LEU A 151 -5.96 5.37 1.66
N VAL A 152 -5.84 6.48 0.95
CA VAL A 152 -5.15 6.54 -0.35
C VAL A 152 -3.93 7.45 -0.23
N PHE A 153 -2.82 7.00 -0.80
CA PHE A 153 -1.61 7.80 -1.06
C PHE A 153 -1.44 7.88 -2.57
N TYR A 154 -1.57 9.05 -3.12
CA TYR A 154 -1.46 9.25 -4.56
C TYR A 154 -0.44 10.34 -4.86
N GLU A 155 0.58 10.04 -5.67
CA GLU A 155 1.53 11.02 -6.17
C GLU A 155 1.88 10.69 -7.62
N THR A 156 1.60 11.62 -8.55
CA THR A 156 1.99 11.48 -9.94
C THR A 156 2.22 12.84 -10.61
N PHE A 157 2.65 12.81 -11.86
CA PHE A 157 3.07 13.99 -12.59
C PHE A 157 1.88 14.83 -13.03
N THR A 158 2.08 16.16 -13.06
CA THR A 158 1.12 17.13 -13.60
C THR A 158 1.51 17.59 -15.00
N GLU A 159 0.66 18.35 -15.67
CA GLU A 159 0.96 18.95 -16.98
C GLU A 159 2.23 19.81 -17.01
N GLN A 160 2.64 20.38 -15.86
CA GLN A 160 3.85 21.15 -15.70
C GLN A 160 5.13 20.30 -15.83
N GLN A 161 5.01 18.98 -15.72
CA GLN A 161 6.13 18.03 -15.91
C GLN A 161 6.80 18.19 -17.28
N ARG A 162 6.06 18.63 -18.30
CA ARG A 162 6.61 18.88 -19.64
C ARG A 162 7.80 19.83 -19.66
N ARG A 163 7.90 20.70 -18.66
CA ARG A 163 9.04 21.64 -18.49
C ARG A 163 10.32 20.92 -18.06
N PHE A 164 10.19 19.73 -17.49
CA PHE A 164 11.28 18.93 -16.91
C PHE A 164 11.62 17.69 -17.75
N GLY A 165 10.79 17.33 -18.75
CA GLY A 165 11.01 16.18 -19.61
C GLY A 165 9.86 15.17 -19.61
N ARG A 166 10.18 13.89 -19.48
CA ARG A 166 9.18 12.82 -19.50
C ARG A 166 8.57 12.57 -18.12
N PRO A 167 7.29 12.09 -18.05
CA PRO A 167 6.36 11.90 -19.17
C PRO A 167 5.90 13.23 -19.76
N SER A 168 5.61 13.26 -21.07
CA SER A 168 5.12 14.44 -21.78
C SER A 168 3.73 14.22 -22.42
N ASN A 169 3.29 12.95 -22.52
CA ASN A 169 1.96 12.62 -23.01
C ASN A 169 0.90 13.10 -22.01
N PRO A 170 -0.11 13.93 -22.43
CA PRO A 170 -1.15 14.45 -21.55
C PRO A 170 -1.97 13.37 -20.84
N ASP A 171 -2.10 12.18 -21.42
CA ASP A 171 -2.84 11.08 -20.81
C ASP A 171 -2.22 10.62 -19.48
N TYR A 172 -0.91 10.83 -19.30
CA TYR A 172 -0.16 10.49 -18.09
C TYR A 172 0.13 11.69 -17.19
N LEU A 173 -0.52 12.84 -17.45
CA LEU A 173 -0.30 14.08 -16.72
C LEU A 173 -1.63 14.58 -16.14
N LEU A 174 -1.63 14.89 -14.85
CA LEU A 174 -2.76 15.50 -14.18
C LEU A 174 -2.96 16.94 -14.64
N LYS A 175 -4.22 17.32 -14.82
CA LYS A 175 -4.62 18.73 -14.95
C LYS A 175 -4.53 19.41 -13.57
N PRO A 176 -4.49 20.75 -13.52
CA PRO A 176 -4.55 21.47 -12.26
C PRO A 176 -5.75 21.05 -11.41
N ASP A 177 -5.54 20.81 -10.11
CA ASP A 177 -6.54 20.40 -9.13
C ASP A 177 -7.28 19.07 -9.43
N GLU A 178 -6.93 18.35 -10.50
CA GLU A 178 -7.65 17.13 -10.92
C GLU A 178 -7.58 16.05 -9.83
N LEU A 179 -6.42 15.84 -9.22
CA LEU A 179 -6.25 14.85 -8.17
C LEU A 179 -7.10 15.19 -6.93
N LYS A 180 -7.14 16.45 -6.54
CA LYS A 180 -7.95 16.93 -5.42
C LYS A 180 -9.45 16.75 -5.69
N ALA A 181 -9.89 17.09 -6.90
CA ALA A 181 -11.29 16.96 -7.28
C ALA A 181 -11.81 15.51 -7.22
N TRP A 182 -10.99 14.51 -7.56
CA TRP A 182 -11.39 13.11 -7.46
C TRP A 182 -11.70 12.65 -6.04
N PHE A 183 -11.04 13.25 -5.04
CA PHE A 183 -11.18 12.86 -3.63
C PHE A 183 -11.84 13.95 -2.76
N GLU A 184 -12.57 14.91 -3.37
CA GLU A 184 -13.20 16.02 -2.65
C GLU A 184 -14.19 15.59 -1.56
N THR A 185 -14.83 14.41 -1.74
CA THR A 185 -15.77 13.84 -0.77
C THR A 185 -15.07 13.06 0.36
N TRP A 186 -13.75 12.90 0.29
CA TRP A 186 -12.96 12.23 1.30
C TRP A 186 -12.34 13.25 2.28
N GLN A 187 -11.94 12.78 3.46
CA GLN A 187 -11.13 13.61 4.34
C GLN A 187 -9.72 13.76 3.74
N ILE A 188 -9.46 14.89 3.09
CA ILE A 188 -8.14 15.22 2.58
C ILE A 188 -7.24 15.60 3.76
N ILE A 189 -6.19 14.79 3.99
CA ILE A 189 -5.20 14.99 5.06
C ILE A 189 -4.03 15.83 4.54
N TYR A 190 -3.67 15.60 3.29
CA TYR A 190 -2.61 16.34 2.61
C TYR A 190 -2.94 16.43 1.12
N CYS A 191 -2.72 17.61 0.52
CA CYS A 191 -2.82 17.80 -0.92
C CYS A 191 -1.92 18.96 -1.32
N GLU A 192 -1.02 18.73 -2.28
CA GLU A 192 -0.10 19.75 -2.78
C GLU A 192 0.30 19.45 -4.22
N GLU A 193 0.35 20.50 -5.05
CA GLU A 193 1.04 20.47 -6.34
C GLU A 193 2.34 21.25 -6.23
N ARG A 194 3.47 20.64 -6.59
CA ARG A 194 4.78 21.26 -6.38
C ARG A 194 5.86 20.79 -7.33
N GLU A 195 6.85 21.62 -7.50
CA GLU A 195 8.13 21.24 -8.09
C GLU A 195 8.96 20.44 -7.08
N ARG A 196 9.64 19.42 -7.58
CA ARG A 196 10.71 18.71 -6.87
C ARG A 196 12.05 19.06 -7.51
N ALA A 197 13.05 19.29 -6.68
CA ALA A 197 14.37 19.66 -7.16
C ALA A 197 15.19 18.45 -7.61
N ASN A 198 14.96 17.27 -6.98
CA ASN A 198 15.82 16.11 -7.20
C ASN A 198 15.04 14.78 -7.20
N PRO A 199 14.84 14.14 -8.38
CA PRO A 199 15.07 14.72 -9.71
C PRO A 199 14.10 15.86 -10.01
N PRO A 200 14.49 16.84 -10.87
CA PRO A 200 13.60 17.93 -11.25
C PRO A 200 12.31 17.40 -11.87
N SER A 201 11.16 17.78 -11.29
CA SER A 201 9.84 17.29 -11.72
C SER A 201 8.74 18.12 -11.12
N HIS A 202 7.54 18.05 -11.69
CA HIS A 202 6.34 18.65 -11.10
C HIS A 202 5.29 17.59 -10.84
N VAL A 203 4.82 17.48 -9.60
CA VAL A 203 3.91 16.44 -9.15
C VAL A 203 2.74 17.02 -8.38
N ALA A 204 1.61 16.31 -8.42
CA ALA A 204 0.54 16.44 -7.46
C ALA A 204 0.61 15.26 -6.47
N SER A 205 0.47 15.56 -5.19
CA SER A 205 0.53 14.61 -4.09
C SER A 205 -0.71 14.73 -3.23
N LEU A 206 -1.32 13.61 -2.84
CA LEU A 206 -2.52 13.56 -2.01
C LEU A 206 -2.43 12.40 -1.02
N VAL A 207 -2.86 12.67 0.22
CA VAL A 207 -3.21 11.66 1.20
C VAL A 207 -4.64 11.94 1.66
N ALA A 208 -5.53 10.97 1.50
CA ALA A 208 -6.92 11.12 1.89
C ALA A 208 -7.46 9.85 2.57
N ARG A 209 -8.39 10.05 3.50
CA ARG A 209 -9.10 8.99 4.23
C ARG A 209 -10.52 8.87 3.69
N LYS A 210 -10.91 7.64 3.38
CA LYS A 210 -12.29 7.34 3.00
C LYS A 210 -13.23 7.53 4.18
N PRO A 211 -14.39 8.19 4.00
CA PRO A 211 -15.41 8.30 5.02
C PRO A 211 -15.97 6.94 5.46
#